data_f1fda0631d8fd5ccc8b6be1671e72592
#
_entry.id   f1fda0631d8fd5ccc8b6be1671e72592
#
_cell.length_a   1.000
_cell.length_b   1.000
_cell.length_c   1.000
_cell.angle_alpha   90.00
_cell.angle_beta   90.00
_cell.angle_gamma   90.00
#
_symmetry.space_group_name_H-M   'P 1'
#
loop_
_entity.id
_entity.type
_entity.pdbx_description
1 polymer ?
#
loop_
_entity_poly.entity_id
_entity_poly.type
_entity_poly.pdbx_seq_one_letter_code
_entity_poly.pdbx_strand_id
1 'polypeptide(L)'
;LLEEKNAALCDVGSLGAVVPGSIDASGETVLDAHNLDFHNVPLRKLLQEQFPGIPVYIANDANGAALAELYKGAFTGCKTGVLLTLGTGLGGGIILNGKMFNGGMNHGVELGHAYLVDGGEPCTCGNHGCMEAYCAASALTREGRRAMQAHPESMLAEKTGSDPAKITPKLVTDCAKAGDPAATGC
;
A
#
# COMPACT_ATOMS: atom_id res chain seq x y z
N LEU A 1 -17.13 1.49 -18.17
CA LEU A 1 -16.39 0.23 -18.43
C LEU A 1 -17.27 -0.78 -19.20
N LEU A 2 -18.49 -1.09 -18.71
CA LEU A 2 -19.40 -2.01 -19.42
C LEU A 2 -19.86 -1.40 -20.77
N GLU A 3 -20.23 -0.13 -20.78
CA GLU A 3 -20.58 0.61 -21.99
C GLU A 3 -19.44 0.64 -23.00
N GLU A 4 -18.20 0.92 -22.56
CA GLU A 4 -17.00 0.91 -23.42
C GLU A 4 -16.71 -0.47 -24.05
N LYS A 5 -17.14 -1.54 -23.40
CA LYS A 5 -16.98 -2.92 -23.88
C LYS A 5 -18.23 -3.46 -24.59
N ASN A 6 -19.26 -2.65 -24.70
CA ASN A 6 -20.58 -3.05 -25.22
C ASN A 6 -21.11 -4.32 -24.52
N ALA A 7 -20.89 -4.40 -23.20
CA ALA A 7 -21.27 -5.51 -22.33
C ALA A 7 -22.42 -5.12 -21.40
N ALA A 8 -23.27 -6.07 -21.08
CA ALA A 8 -24.33 -5.91 -20.10
C ALA A 8 -23.93 -6.46 -18.72
N LEU A 9 -24.68 -6.12 -17.70
CA LEU A 9 -24.39 -6.60 -16.35
C LEU A 9 -24.47 -8.15 -16.24
N CYS A 10 -25.32 -8.80 -17.05
CA CYS A 10 -25.41 -10.27 -17.13
C CYS A 10 -24.15 -10.95 -17.70
N ASP A 11 -23.28 -10.21 -18.38
CA ASP A 11 -22.01 -10.73 -18.91
C ASP A 11 -20.88 -10.72 -17.83
N VAL A 12 -21.16 -10.14 -16.66
CA VAL A 12 -20.21 -10.08 -15.55
C VAL A 12 -20.24 -11.36 -14.74
N GLY A 13 -19.17 -12.14 -14.79
CA GLY A 13 -19.06 -13.42 -14.07
C GLY A 13 -18.79 -13.25 -12.56
N SER A 14 -18.11 -12.18 -12.14
CA SER A 14 -17.84 -11.88 -10.73
C SER A 14 -17.38 -10.41 -10.56
N LEU A 15 -17.51 -9.89 -9.34
CA LEU A 15 -17.02 -8.59 -8.92
C LEU A 15 -15.95 -8.77 -7.84
N GLY A 16 -14.76 -8.26 -8.08
CA GLY A 16 -13.69 -8.16 -7.09
C GLY A 16 -13.53 -6.70 -6.65
N ALA A 17 -13.55 -6.45 -5.34
CA ALA A 17 -13.23 -5.16 -4.77
C ALA A 17 -12.04 -5.25 -3.84
N VAL A 18 -11.05 -4.40 -4.03
CA VAL A 18 -9.89 -4.29 -3.13
C VAL A 18 -9.98 -2.97 -2.36
N VAL A 19 -9.71 -3.04 -1.06
CA VAL A 19 -9.77 -1.90 -0.16
C VAL A 19 -8.54 -1.86 0.73
N PRO A 20 -8.06 -0.68 1.10
CA PRO A 20 -7.04 -0.58 2.14
C PRO A 20 -7.62 -1.04 3.48
N GLY A 21 -6.74 -1.52 4.36
CA GLY A 21 -7.13 -1.92 5.71
C GLY A 21 -7.40 -3.41 5.89
N SER A 22 -7.95 -3.76 7.04
CA SER A 22 -8.15 -5.15 7.46
C SER A 22 -9.53 -5.67 7.10
N ILE A 23 -9.58 -6.95 6.70
CA ILE A 23 -10.80 -7.65 6.33
C ILE A 23 -10.95 -8.88 7.24
N ASP A 24 -12.17 -9.17 7.66
CA ASP A 24 -12.46 -10.32 8.52
C ASP A 24 -12.08 -11.66 7.87
N ALA A 25 -12.00 -12.71 8.68
CA ALA A 25 -11.59 -14.05 8.23
C ALA A 25 -12.56 -14.66 7.20
N SER A 26 -13.81 -14.23 7.17
CA SER A 26 -14.81 -14.70 6.19
C SER A 26 -14.69 -13.97 4.84
N GLY A 27 -13.95 -12.86 4.76
CA GLY A 27 -13.87 -12.04 3.57
C GLY A 27 -15.18 -11.31 3.26
N GLU A 28 -15.92 -10.88 4.28
CA GLU A 28 -17.22 -10.25 4.13
C GLU A 28 -17.25 -8.80 4.62
N THR A 29 -16.48 -8.53 5.69
CA THR A 29 -16.52 -7.25 6.41
C THR A 29 -15.16 -6.58 6.39
N VAL A 30 -15.13 -5.30 6.05
CA VAL A 30 -13.97 -4.44 6.30
C VAL A 30 -14.01 -4.05 7.76
N LEU A 31 -13.07 -4.57 8.55
CA LEU A 31 -12.99 -4.33 9.99
C LEU A 31 -12.56 -2.89 10.27
N ASP A 32 -11.50 -2.47 9.58
CA ASP A 32 -10.98 -1.11 9.67
C ASP A 32 -10.29 -0.70 8.37
N ALA A 33 -10.60 0.50 7.88
CA ALA A 33 -9.92 1.14 6.76
C ALA A 33 -9.87 2.66 6.99
N HIS A 34 -8.83 3.11 7.66
CA HIS A 34 -8.63 4.48 8.13
C HIS A 34 -8.82 5.53 7.03
N ASN A 35 -8.33 5.25 5.82
CA ASN A 35 -8.40 6.17 4.68
C ASN A 35 -9.81 6.35 4.12
N LEU A 36 -10.73 5.45 4.46
CA LEU A 36 -12.13 5.44 3.98
C LEU A 36 -13.12 5.70 5.11
N ASP A 37 -12.65 5.86 6.34
CA ASP A 37 -13.49 5.96 7.54
C ASP A 37 -14.45 4.75 7.67
N PHE A 38 -13.96 3.57 7.32
CA PHE A 38 -14.71 2.33 7.42
C PHE A 38 -14.41 1.63 8.74
N HIS A 39 -15.44 1.34 9.51
CA HIS A 39 -15.38 0.59 10.76
C HIS A 39 -16.48 -0.47 10.77
N ASN A 40 -16.09 -1.75 10.72
CA ASN A 40 -16.99 -2.90 10.65
C ASN A 40 -18.06 -2.79 9.53
N VAL A 41 -17.62 -2.39 8.33
CA VAL A 41 -18.48 -2.22 7.16
C VAL A 41 -18.70 -3.57 6.47
N PRO A 42 -19.93 -4.11 6.35
CA PRO A 42 -20.23 -5.36 5.66
C PRO A 42 -20.20 -5.15 4.13
N LEU A 43 -19.02 -4.81 3.60
CA LEU A 43 -18.87 -4.32 2.24
C LEU A 43 -19.30 -5.34 1.20
N ARG A 44 -19.00 -6.63 1.41
CA ARG A 44 -19.43 -7.68 0.48
C ARG A 44 -20.94 -7.73 0.35
N LYS A 45 -21.67 -7.65 1.49
CA LYS A 45 -23.14 -7.64 1.49
C LYS A 45 -23.67 -6.41 0.77
N LEU A 46 -23.15 -5.23 1.06
CA LEU A 46 -23.57 -3.98 0.42
C LEU A 46 -23.38 -4.02 -1.10
N LEU A 47 -22.25 -4.53 -1.57
CA LEU A 47 -21.99 -4.70 -2.98
C LEU A 47 -22.92 -5.76 -3.60
N GLN A 48 -23.19 -6.85 -2.89
CA GLN A 48 -24.06 -7.91 -3.37
C GLN A 48 -25.52 -7.46 -3.53
N GLU A 49 -25.98 -6.54 -2.68
CA GLU A 49 -27.30 -5.90 -2.81
C GLU A 49 -27.38 -4.99 -4.03
N GLN A 50 -26.29 -4.32 -4.39
CA GLN A 50 -26.21 -3.47 -5.58
C GLN A 50 -26.04 -4.28 -6.88
N PHE A 51 -25.44 -5.46 -6.80
CA PHE A 51 -25.14 -6.36 -7.93
C PHE A 51 -25.74 -7.74 -7.71
N PRO A 52 -27.10 -7.86 -7.71
CA PRO A 52 -27.77 -9.11 -7.43
C PRO A 52 -27.42 -10.18 -8.47
N GLY A 53 -27.12 -11.39 -7.99
CA GLY A 53 -26.76 -12.53 -8.83
C GLY A 53 -25.30 -12.60 -9.28
N ILE A 54 -24.49 -11.55 -9.02
CA ILE A 54 -23.06 -11.54 -9.32
C ILE A 54 -22.28 -11.91 -8.06
N PRO A 55 -21.43 -12.95 -8.08
CA PRO A 55 -20.53 -13.25 -6.97
C PRO A 55 -19.61 -12.08 -6.64
N VAL A 56 -19.57 -11.66 -5.38
CA VAL A 56 -18.73 -10.56 -4.92
C VAL A 56 -17.63 -11.11 -4.01
N TYR A 57 -16.41 -10.64 -4.24
CA TYR A 57 -15.23 -10.92 -3.42
C TYR A 57 -14.59 -9.62 -2.99
N ILE A 58 -14.14 -9.56 -1.73
CA ILE A 58 -13.36 -8.43 -1.24
C ILE A 58 -11.99 -8.92 -0.73
N ALA A 59 -10.98 -8.08 -0.89
CA ALA A 59 -9.62 -8.36 -0.44
C ALA A 59 -8.93 -7.05 0.00
N ASN A 60 -7.90 -7.17 0.82
CA ASN A 60 -6.98 -6.07 1.05
C ASN A 60 -6.28 -5.69 -0.28
N ASP A 61 -5.96 -4.40 -0.46
CA ASP A 61 -5.39 -3.85 -1.70
C ASP A 61 -4.03 -4.46 -2.07
N ALA A 62 -3.13 -4.66 -1.09
CA ALA A 62 -1.82 -5.30 -1.33
C ALA A 62 -1.97 -6.79 -1.65
N ASN A 63 -2.92 -7.47 -1.03
CA ASN A 63 -3.26 -8.86 -1.36
C ASN A 63 -3.83 -8.95 -2.79
N GLY A 64 -4.72 -8.03 -3.16
CA GLY A 64 -5.24 -7.94 -4.52
C GLY A 64 -4.14 -7.71 -5.56
N ALA A 65 -3.18 -6.83 -5.25
CA ALA A 65 -2.02 -6.59 -6.10
C ALA A 65 -1.15 -7.86 -6.25
N ALA A 66 -0.89 -8.60 -5.16
CA ALA A 66 -0.12 -9.85 -5.24
C ALA A 66 -0.84 -10.95 -6.04
N LEU A 67 -2.17 -11.01 -5.95
CA LEU A 67 -2.97 -11.90 -6.81
C LEU A 67 -2.89 -11.51 -8.28
N ALA A 68 -2.94 -10.23 -8.59
CA ALA A 68 -2.79 -9.75 -9.97
C ALA A 68 -1.41 -10.14 -10.55
N GLU A 69 -0.34 -9.98 -9.76
CA GLU A 69 1.01 -10.43 -10.14
C GLU A 69 1.09 -11.95 -10.34
N LEU A 70 0.40 -12.73 -9.51
CA LEU A 70 0.37 -14.20 -9.63
C LEU A 70 -0.30 -14.65 -10.93
N TYR A 71 -1.43 -14.03 -11.30
CA TYR A 71 -2.21 -14.50 -12.44
C TYR A 71 -1.82 -13.85 -13.77
N LYS A 72 -1.31 -12.62 -13.77
CA LYS A 72 -1.08 -11.83 -14.99
C LYS A 72 0.22 -11.01 -14.97
N GLY A 73 1.02 -11.10 -13.91
CA GLY A 73 2.22 -10.28 -13.75
C GLY A 73 3.50 -11.11 -13.50
N ALA A 74 4.40 -10.53 -12.75
CA ALA A 74 5.76 -11.05 -12.51
C ALA A 74 5.79 -12.40 -11.77
N PHE A 75 4.73 -12.77 -11.04
CA PHE A 75 4.65 -14.04 -10.33
C PHE A 75 4.03 -15.19 -11.15
N THR A 76 3.69 -14.95 -12.41
CA THR A 76 3.12 -16.00 -13.28
C THR A 76 4.07 -17.19 -13.37
N GLY A 77 3.58 -18.38 -12.95
CA GLY A 77 4.37 -19.61 -12.87
C GLY A 77 5.22 -19.76 -11.60
N CYS A 78 5.31 -18.75 -10.74
CA CYS A 78 6.00 -18.84 -9.48
C CYS A 78 5.16 -19.58 -8.43
N LYS A 79 5.81 -20.41 -7.62
CA LYS A 79 5.17 -21.05 -6.46
C LYS A 79 5.26 -20.20 -5.20
N THR A 80 6.27 -19.35 -5.11
CA THR A 80 6.50 -18.50 -3.94
C THR A 80 6.91 -17.10 -4.41
N GLY A 81 6.31 -16.08 -3.83
CA GLY A 81 6.60 -14.67 -4.12
C GLY A 81 6.22 -13.78 -2.96
N VAL A 82 6.91 -12.67 -2.84
CA VAL A 82 6.61 -11.58 -1.91
C VAL A 82 6.48 -10.30 -2.71
N LEU A 83 5.34 -9.65 -2.59
CA LEU A 83 5.09 -8.32 -3.13
C LEU A 83 5.19 -7.30 -2.00
N LEU A 84 5.87 -6.19 -2.26
CA LEU A 84 5.84 -5.00 -1.42
C LEU A 84 5.23 -3.86 -2.23
N THR A 85 4.24 -3.19 -1.65
CA THR A 85 3.61 -2.00 -2.24
C THR A 85 4.10 -0.77 -1.51
N LEU A 86 4.96 0.03 -2.16
CA LEU A 86 5.50 1.27 -1.61
C LEU A 86 4.64 2.45 -2.06
N GLY A 87 3.96 3.09 -1.10
CA GLY A 87 3.09 4.22 -1.32
C GLY A 87 3.08 5.15 -0.11
N THR A 88 1.92 5.64 0.29
CA THR A 88 1.74 6.41 1.54
C THR A 88 2.24 5.62 2.74
N GLY A 89 1.96 4.31 2.76
CA GLY A 89 2.50 3.31 3.67
C GLY A 89 3.28 2.23 2.93
N LEU A 90 3.57 1.14 3.60
CA LEU A 90 4.19 -0.07 3.06
C LEU A 90 3.26 -1.27 3.27
N GLY A 91 2.61 -1.69 2.22
CA GLY A 91 1.81 -2.90 2.20
C GLY A 91 2.59 -4.10 1.67
N GLY A 92 1.99 -5.28 1.76
CA GLY A 92 2.59 -6.47 1.19
C GLY A 92 1.63 -7.63 1.01
N GLY A 93 1.99 -8.53 0.10
CA GLY A 93 1.29 -9.78 -0.14
C GLY A 93 2.28 -10.94 -0.33
N ILE A 94 1.92 -12.10 0.19
CA ILE A 94 2.76 -13.29 0.13
C ILE A 94 2.04 -14.39 -0.65
N ILE A 95 2.71 -14.95 -1.64
CA ILE A 95 2.28 -16.16 -2.35
C ILE A 95 3.08 -17.34 -1.82
N LEU A 96 2.40 -18.37 -1.35
CA LEU A 96 3.00 -19.65 -0.95
C LEU A 96 2.33 -20.81 -1.68
N ASN A 97 3.13 -21.68 -2.30
CA ASN A 97 2.64 -22.83 -3.08
C ASN A 97 1.61 -22.44 -4.15
N GLY A 98 1.79 -21.29 -4.80
CA GLY A 98 0.89 -20.79 -5.84
C GLY A 98 -0.45 -20.26 -5.32
N LYS A 99 -0.56 -19.96 -4.03
CA LYS A 99 -1.77 -19.44 -3.39
C LYS A 99 -1.43 -18.23 -2.53
N MET A 100 -2.41 -17.31 -2.40
CA MET A 100 -2.32 -16.21 -1.46
C MET A 100 -2.20 -16.75 -0.03
N PHE A 101 -1.23 -16.25 0.71
CA PHE A 101 -1.07 -16.49 2.13
C PHE A 101 -1.65 -15.32 2.92
N ASN A 102 -2.75 -15.57 3.61
CA ASN A 102 -3.47 -14.53 4.37
C ASN A 102 -3.16 -14.59 5.88
N GLY A 103 -2.25 -15.49 6.32
CA GLY A 103 -2.05 -15.75 7.75
C GLY A 103 -3.24 -16.46 8.40
N GLY A 104 -3.17 -16.67 9.72
CA GLY A 104 -4.15 -17.47 10.45
C GLY A 104 -5.55 -16.86 10.60
N MET A 105 -5.66 -15.52 10.52
CA MET A 105 -6.93 -14.79 10.70
C MET A 105 -7.20 -13.76 9.59
N ASN A 106 -6.66 -13.98 8.42
CA ASN A 106 -6.67 -13.02 7.28
C ASN A 106 -5.99 -11.66 7.54
N HIS A 107 -5.30 -11.51 8.66
CA HIS A 107 -4.54 -10.29 9.02
C HIS A 107 -3.02 -10.53 9.03
N GLY A 108 -2.58 -11.69 8.56
CA GLY A 108 -1.23 -12.17 8.85
C GLY A 108 -0.12 -11.62 7.97
N VAL A 109 -0.41 -10.69 7.07
CA VAL A 109 0.61 -10.20 6.11
C VAL A 109 0.67 -8.67 6.16
N GLU A 110 1.07 -8.15 7.32
CA GLU A 110 1.34 -6.73 7.53
C GLU A 110 2.87 -6.50 7.45
N LEU A 111 3.46 -6.72 6.25
CA LEU A 111 4.91 -6.67 6.04
C LEU A 111 5.51 -5.31 6.38
N GLY A 112 4.76 -4.23 6.16
CA GLY A 112 5.21 -2.88 6.52
C GLY A 112 5.47 -2.71 8.02
N HIS A 113 4.83 -3.52 8.86
CA HIS A 113 4.99 -3.45 10.31
C HIS A 113 5.98 -4.48 10.87
N ALA A 114 6.66 -5.24 10.00
CA ALA A 114 7.79 -6.05 10.41
C ALA A 114 8.93 -5.15 10.95
N TYR A 115 9.56 -5.58 12.05
CA TYR A 115 10.66 -4.83 12.65
C TYR A 115 11.88 -4.82 11.73
N LEU A 116 12.39 -3.63 11.43
CA LEU A 116 13.65 -3.39 10.73
C LEU A 116 14.75 -2.93 11.67
N VAL A 117 14.41 -2.04 12.63
CA VAL A 117 15.36 -1.46 13.59
C VAL A 117 14.73 -1.48 14.97
N ASP A 118 15.33 -2.18 15.92
CA ASP A 118 14.85 -2.22 17.30
C ASP A 118 14.91 -0.83 17.96
N GLY A 119 13.77 -0.40 18.54
CA GLY A 119 13.64 0.93 19.14
C GLY A 119 13.82 2.11 18.16
N GLY A 120 13.73 1.87 16.86
CA GLY A 120 13.96 2.88 15.82
C GLY A 120 12.84 3.91 15.66
N GLU A 121 12.67 4.41 14.44
CA GLU A 121 11.69 5.48 14.11
C GLU A 121 10.26 5.10 14.49
N PRO A 122 9.45 6.07 14.97
CA PRO A 122 8.05 5.81 15.27
C PRO A 122 7.25 5.46 14.02
N CYS A 123 6.37 4.49 14.14
CA CYS A 123 5.46 4.05 13.08
C CYS A 123 4.03 4.48 13.39
N THR A 124 3.23 4.67 12.34
CA THR A 124 1.80 5.02 12.44
C THR A 124 0.96 3.99 13.19
N CYS A 125 1.42 2.72 13.25
CA CYS A 125 0.76 1.65 14.01
C CYS A 125 0.99 1.74 15.53
N GLY A 126 1.74 2.72 16.03
CA GLY A 126 2.07 2.90 17.44
C GLY A 126 3.35 2.19 17.91
N ASN A 127 3.95 1.34 17.07
CA ASN A 127 5.24 0.71 17.32
C ASN A 127 6.42 1.59 16.86
N HIS A 128 7.63 1.15 17.14
CA HIS A 128 8.86 1.77 16.69
C HIS A 128 9.67 0.78 15.85
N GLY A 129 10.36 1.28 14.82
CA GLY A 129 11.29 0.48 14.03
C GLY A 129 10.67 -0.40 12.96
N CYS A 130 9.40 -0.20 12.62
CA CYS A 130 8.74 -0.89 11.51
C CYS A 130 9.39 -0.54 10.16
N MET A 131 9.42 -1.48 9.23
CA MET A 131 9.93 -1.29 7.88
C MET A 131 9.26 -0.09 7.18
N GLU A 132 7.96 0.10 7.35
CA GLU A 132 7.20 1.24 6.83
C GLU A 132 7.80 2.59 7.24
N ALA A 133 8.24 2.70 8.50
CA ALA A 133 8.84 3.94 9.01
C ALA A 133 10.16 4.33 8.30
N TYR A 134 10.73 3.44 7.49
CA TYR A 134 11.97 3.68 6.72
C TYR A 134 11.77 3.69 5.21
N CYS A 135 10.74 3.02 4.70
CA CYS A 135 10.57 2.78 3.27
C CYS A 135 9.38 3.51 2.63
N ALA A 136 8.41 3.99 3.43
CA ALA A 136 7.22 4.64 2.89
C ALA A 136 7.47 6.10 2.46
N ALA A 137 6.52 6.67 1.73
CA ALA A 137 6.57 8.06 1.28
C ALA A 137 6.68 9.07 2.44
N SER A 138 6.10 8.75 3.60
CA SER A 138 6.23 9.52 4.83
C SER A 138 7.66 9.55 5.36
N ALA A 139 8.36 8.41 5.29
CA ALA A 139 9.77 8.30 5.65
C ALA A 139 10.63 9.18 4.73
N LEU A 140 10.44 9.07 3.42
CA LEU A 140 11.18 9.89 2.45
C LEU A 140 10.95 11.39 2.65
N THR A 141 9.71 11.79 2.98
CA THR A 141 9.40 13.18 3.33
C THR A 141 10.13 13.62 4.60
N ARG A 142 10.18 12.78 5.62
CA ARG A 142 10.88 13.06 6.87
C ARG A 142 12.38 13.21 6.64
N GLU A 143 12.99 12.26 5.94
CA GLU A 143 14.43 12.31 5.64
C GLU A 143 14.78 13.51 4.75
N GLY A 144 13.94 13.83 3.77
CA GLY A 144 14.13 15.04 2.96
C GLY A 144 14.08 16.34 3.78
N ARG A 145 13.22 16.41 4.79
CA ARG A 145 13.21 17.55 5.73
C ARG A 145 14.48 17.61 6.58
N ARG A 146 14.95 16.47 7.09
CA ARG A 146 16.21 16.36 7.85
C ARG A 146 17.41 16.76 6.98
N ALA A 147 17.46 16.24 5.75
CA ALA A 147 18.52 16.55 4.80
C ALA A 147 18.54 18.06 4.45
N MET A 148 17.39 18.65 4.17
CA MET A 148 17.27 20.08 3.91
C MET A 148 17.76 20.93 5.08
N GLN A 149 17.44 20.54 6.32
CA GLN A 149 17.89 21.25 7.52
C GLN A 149 19.40 21.12 7.74
N ALA A 150 19.97 19.94 7.47
CA ALA A 150 21.40 19.69 7.60
C ALA A 150 22.23 20.33 6.47
N HIS A 151 21.61 20.54 5.30
CA HIS A 151 22.24 21.05 4.07
C HIS A 151 21.47 22.23 3.50
N PRO A 152 21.57 23.45 4.09
CA PRO A 152 20.87 24.66 3.61
C PRO A 152 21.24 25.05 2.17
N GLU A 153 22.39 24.58 1.67
CA GLU A 153 22.89 24.78 0.31
C GLU A 153 22.31 23.80 -0.71
N SER A 154 21.51 22.81 -0.27
CA SER A 154 20.97 21.75 -1.13
C SER A 154 19.89 22.26 -2.10
N MET A 155 19.69 21.51 -3.20
CA MET A 155 18.56 21.76 -4.11
C MET A 155 17.20 21.65 -3.42
N LEU A 156 17.11 20.86 -2.35
CA LEU A 156 15.89 20.77 -1.52
C LEU A 156 15.58 22.13 -0.87
N ALA A 157 16.59 22.78 -0.26
CA ALA A 157 16.43 24.07 0.36
C ALA A 157 16.12 25.17 -0.68
N GLU A 158 16.85 25.18 -1.79
CA GLU A 158 16.61 26.14 -2.88
C GLU A 158 15.17 26.05 -3.43
N LYS A 159 14.71 24.85 -3.81
CA LYS A 159 13.39 24.66 -4.44
C LYS A 159 12.22 24.89 -3.50
N THR A 160 12.41 24.73 -2.21
CA THR A 160 11.36 24.95 -1.21
C THR A 160 11.40 26.36 -0.60
N GLY A 161 12.50 27.10 -0.78
CA GLY A 161 12.77 28.31 -0.02
C GLY A 161 13.00 28.01 1.46
N SER A 162 13.61 26.85 1.76
CA SER A 162 13.84 26.31 3.11
C SER A 162 12.57 26.08 3.93
N ASP A 163 11.42 25.93 3.27
CA ASP A 163 10.15 25.61 3.92
C ASP A 163 9.94 24.08 3.99
N PRO A 164 10.03 23.45 5.19
CA PRO A 164 9.90 22.01 5.34
C PRO A 164 8.49 21.49 4.98
N ALA A 165 7.46 22.34 4.97
CA ALA A 165 6.12 21.94 4.59
C ALA A 165 6.00 21.62 3.09
N LYS A 166 6.91 22.16 2.27
CA LYS A 166 6.95 21.94 0.82
C LYS A 166 7.72 20.69 0.42
N ILE A 167 8.40 20.00 1.34
CA ILE A 167 9.06 18.74 1.05
C ILE A 167 8.02 17.66 0.77
N THR A 168 8.14 17.07 -0.41
CA THR A 168 7.31 15.93 -0.85
C THR A 168 8.22 14.79 -1.33
N PRO A 169 7.75 13.52 -1.32
CA PRO A 169 8.52 12.38 -1.83
C PRO A 169 8.99 12.61 -3.27
N LYS A 170 8.12 13.19 -4.10
CA LYS A 170 8.45 13.52 -5.49
C LYS A 170 9.61 14.51 -5.58
N LEU A 171 9.58 15.57 -4.77
CA LEU A 171 10.65 16.57 -4.78
C LEU A 171 11.99 15.96 -4.36
N VAL A 172 12.00 15.13 -3.32
CA VAL A 172 13.22 14.44 -2.87
C VAL A 172 13.80 13.57 -3.99
N THR A 173 12.95 12.75 -4.62
CA THR A 173 13.40 11.88 -5.72
C THR A 173 13.84 12.67 -6.96
N ASP A 174 13.21 13.79 -7.27
CA ASP A 174 13.58 14.65 -8.40
C ASP A 174 14.94 15.32 -8.13
N CYS A 175 15.19 15.81 -6.91
CA CYS A 175 16.49 16.38 -6.51
C CYS A 175 17.58 15.31 -6.51
N ALA A 176 17.32 14.11 -5.99
CA ALA A 176 18.27 13.01 -6.02
C ALA A 176 18.66 12.62 -7.45
N LYS A 177 17.68 12.51 -8.36
CA LYS A 177 17.91 12.25 -9.80
C LYS A 177 18.69 13.38 -10.49
N ALA A 178 18.55 14.63 -10.01
CA ALA A 178 19.33 15.77 -10.50
C ALA A 178 20.74 15.85 -9.90
N GLY A 179 21.12 14.90 -9.04
CA GLY A 179 22.47 14.80 -8.48
C GLY A 179 22.67 15.58 -7.18
N ASP A 180 21.61 15.97 -6.48
CA ASP A 180 21.72 16.58 -5.15
C ASP A 180 22.23 15.55 -4.13
N PRO A 181 23.44 15.72 -3.54
CA PRO A 181 23.98 14.77 -2.57
C PRO A 181 23.10 14.63 -1.32
N ALA A 182 22.49 15.72 -0.86
CA ALA A 182 21.63 15.71 0.32
C ALA A 182 20.36 14.87 0.09
N ALA A 183 19.75 14.99 -1.10
CA ALA A 183 18.57 14.21 -1.47
C ALA A 183 18.91 12.74 -1.78
N THR A 184 20.12 12.45 -2.26
CA THR A 184 20.57 11.08 -2.56
C THR A 184 20.77 10.26 -1.29
N GLY A 185 21.07 10.91 -0.17
CA GLY A 185 21.24 10.27 1.14
C GLY A 185 19.93 9.94 1.86
N CYS A 186 18.81 10.40 1.32
CA CYS A 186 17.50 10.10 1.86
C CYS A 186 17.00 8.74 1.36
#